data_8540221fb12fb27e844e465c50ccf785
#
_entry.id   8540221fb12fb27e844e465c50ccf785
#
_cell.length_a   1.000
_cell.length_b   1.000
_cell.length_c   1.000
_cell.angle_alpha   90.00
_cell.angle_beta   90.00
_cell.angle_gamma   90.00
#
_symmetry.space_group_name_H-M   'P 1'
#
loop_
_entity.id
_entity.type
_entity.pdbx_description
1 polymer ?
#
loop_
_entity_poly.entity_id
_entity_poly.type
_entity_poly.pdbx_seq_one_letter_code
_entity_poly.pdbx_strand_id
1 'polypeptide(L)'
;EWGVGNVLYKRLCYLTDTALGKNENNKIVAFLWHQGECDSVENAQYSCEERYQTHKRNLTAMFGDFLQKYSARCFAEKLPMIAGGFCDEWYRKNKTQSDAVLQAIRETVESFGGAFVETKGLLSNNQKTGNGDDIHFCRESLHILGKRYFEAFKAIRKGK
;
A
#
# COMPACT_ATOMS: atom_id res chain seq x y z
N GLU A 1 -13.31 5.19 2.75
CA GLU A 1 -12.07 5.96 2.88
C GLU A 1 -11.14 5.32 3.89
N TRP A 2 -9.83 5.41 3.64
CA TRP A 2 -8.78 5.00 4.55
C TRP A 2 -8.42 6.15 5.49
N GLY A 3 -8.21 5.84 6.76
CA GLY A 3 -7.84 6.80 7.80
C GLY A 3 -8.23 6.23 9.16
N VAL A 4 -7.50 6.62 10.21
CA VAL A 4 -7.79 6.17 11.58
C VAL A 4 -9.23 6.52 11.96
N GLY A 5 -9.97 5.53 12.44
CA GLY A 5 -11.37 5.67 12.79
C GLY A 5 -12.38 5.55 11.63
N ASN A 6 -11.97 5.55 10.37
CA ASN A 6 -12.82 5.39 9.20
C ASN A 6 -13.23 3.92 8.96
N VAL A 7 -14.25 3.73 8.13
CA VAL A 7 -14.88 2.41 7.92
C VAL A 7 -13.88 1.36 7.44
N LEU A 8 -13.03 1.67 6.45
CA LEU A 8 -12.08 0.70 5.89
C LEU A 8 -10.99 0.33 6.89
N TYR A 9 -10.49 1.31 7.67
CA TYR A 9 -9.52 1.04 8.71
C TYR A 9 -10.12 0.20 9.86
N LYS A 10 -11.34 0.52 10.30
CA LYS A 10 -12.06 -0.30 11.29
C LYS A 10 -12.25 -1.74 10.81
N ARG A 11 -12.56 -1.92 9.51
CA ARG A 11 -12.67 -3.24 8.90
C ARG A 11 -11.34 -3.99 8.88
N LEU A 12 -10.25 -3.31 8.53
CA LEU A 12 -8.90 -3.89 8.61
C LEU A 12 -8.59 -4.38 10.03
N CYS A 13 -8.82 -3.54 11.04
CA CYS A 13 -8.62 -3.93 12.44
C CYS A 13 -9.49 -5.13 12.83
N TYR A 14 -10.79 -5.11 12.50
CA TYR A 14 -11.69 -6.22 12.77
C TYR A 14 -11.22 -7.55 12.15
N LEU A 15 -10.79 -7.52 10.89
CA LEU A 15 -10.28 -8.72 10.21
C LEU A 15 -8.95 -9.19 10.83
N THR A 16 -8.08 -8.26 11.22
CA THR A 16 -6.83 -8.55 11.92
C THR A 16 -7.11 -9.19 13.28
N ASP A 17 -8.00 -8.60 14.08
CA ASP A 17 -8.41 -9.16 15.39
C ASP A 17 -9.02 -10.57 15.23
N THR A 18 -9.85 -10.76 14.22
CA THR A 18 -10.45 -12.06 13.89
C THR A 18 -9.37 -13.09 13.55
N ALA A 19 -8.42 -12.75 12.70
CA ALA A 19 -7.33 -13.64 12.29
C ALA A 19 -6.41 -14.00 13.48
N LEU A 20 -6.07 -13.01 14.31
CA LEU A 20 -5.25 -13.21 15.51
C LEU A 20 -5.99 -14.02 16.58
N GLY A 21 -7.31 -13.90 16.67
CA GLY A 21 -8.14 -14.65 17.61
C GLY A 21 -8.35 -16.13 17.25
N LYS A 22 -8.06 -16.54 16.00
CA LYS A 22 -8.18 -17.94 15.56
C LYS A 22 -7.14 -18.86 16.20
N ASN A 23 -5.96 -18.33 16.51
CA ASN A 23 -4.90 -19.07 17.18
C ASN A 23 -3.98 -18.09 17.91
N GLU A 24 -3.64 -18.38 19.15
CA GLU A 24 -2.75 -17.54 19.98
C GLU A 24 -1.35 -17.38 19.40
N ASN A 25 -0.89 -18.35 18.61
CA ASN A 25 0.41 -18.32 17.94
C ASN A 25 0.42 -17.52 16.63
N ASN A 26 -0.75 -17.05 16.16
CA ASN A 26 -0.80 -16.19 14.98
C ASN A 26 -0.08 -14.87 15.25
N LYS A 27 0.79 -14.47 14.32
CA LYS A 27 1.58 -13.23 14.37
C LYS A 27 1.45 -12.45 13.08
N ILE A 28 1.50 -11.13 13.19
CA ILE A 28 1.60 -10.23 12.03
C ILE A 28 3.07 -10.19 11.61
N VAL A 29 3.36 -10.49 10.34
CA VAL A 29 4.73 -10.56 9.82
C VAL A 29 5.11 -9.38 8.94
N ALA A 30 4.15 -8.72 8.33
CA ALA A 30 4.32 -7.52 7.49
C ALA A 30 2.98 -6.78 7.34
N PHE A 31 3.05 -5.49 7.03
CA PHE A 31 1.93 -4.70 6.56
C PHE A 31 2.14 -4.41 5.07
N LEU A 32 1.22 -4.90 4.23
CA LEU A 32 1.28 -4.69 2.79
C LEU A 32 0.24 -3.64 2.39
N TRP A 33 0.70 -2.59 1.71
CA TRP A 33 -0.14 -1.51 1.24
C TRP A 33 -0.15 -1.43 -0.28
N HIS A 34 -1.33 -1.39 -0.86
CA HIS A 34 -1.52 -1.19 -2.29
C HIS A 34 -2.83 -0.45 -2.53
N GLN A 35 -2.78 0.87 -2.51
CA GLN A 35 -3.92 1.76 -2.71
C GLN A 35 -3.42 3.21 -2.82
N GLY A 36 -4.19 4.07 -3.49
CA GLY A 36 -3.91 5.50 -3.68
C GLY A 36 -4.44 6.01 -5.02
N GLU A 37 -4.93 5.11 -5.87
CA GLU A 37 -5.40 5.43 -7.21
C GLU A 37 -6.53 6.46 -7.19
N CYS A 38 -7.51 6.30 -6.29
CA CYS A 38 -8.60 7.27 -6.15
C CYS A 38 -8.12 8.67 -5.72
N ASP A 39 -7.01 8.75 -4.98
CA ASP A 39 -6.42 10.03 -4.57
C ASP A 39 -5.61 10.67 -5.69
N SER A 40 -5.29 9.92 -6.75
CA SER A 40 -4.54 10.36 -7.94
C SER A 40 -5.42 10.71 -9.14
N VAL A 41 -6.75 10.67 -9.01
CA VAL A 41 -7.67 11.11 -10.07
C VAL A 41 -7.57 12.61 -10.26
N GLU A 42 -7.48 13.05 -11.52
CA GLU A 42 -7.51 14.48 -11.84
C GLU A 42 -8.84 15.11 -11.44
N ASN A 43 -8.79 16.10 -10.59
CA ASN A 43 -9.90 16.99 -10.28
C ASN A 43 -9.35 18.35 -9.85
N ALA A 44 -10.13 19.40 -10.06
CA ALA A 44 -9.75 20.77 -9.74
C ALA A 44 -9.80 21.10 -8.24
N GLN A 45 -10.29 20.17 -7.41
CA GLN A 45 -10.54 20.41 -5.98
C GLN A 45 -9.25 20.42 -5.15
N TYR A 46 -8.24 19.61 -5.55
CA TYR A 46 -7.01 19.46 -4.79
C TYR A 46 -5.77 19.63 -5.65
N SER A 47 -4.83 20.44 -5.20
CA SER A 47 -3.48 20.55 -5.79
C SER A 47 -2.67 19.27 -5.53
N CYS A 48 -1.57 19.11 -6.25
CA CYS A 48 -0.64 18.00 -6.01
C CYS A 48 -0.02 18.06 -4.61
N GLU A 49 0.27 19.25 -4.10
CA GLU A 49 0.79 19.45 -2.76
C GLU A 49 -0.22 19.00 -1.69
N GLU A 50 -1.48 19.38 -1.81
CA GLU A 50 -2.53 18.94 -0.89
C GLU A 50 -2.74 17.45 -0.91
N ARG A 51 -2.66 16.81 -2.10
CA ARG A 51 -2.72 15.34 -2.25
C ARG A 51 -1.57 14.67 -1.54
N TYR A 52 -0.35 15.13 -1.80
CA TYR A 52 0.86 14.63 -1.16
C TYR A 52 0.76 14.73 0.37
N GLN A 53 0.50 15.93 0.90
CA GLN A 53 0.44 16.17 2.35
C GLN A 53 -0.68 15.36 3.02
N THR A 54 -1.85 15.31 2.41
CA THR A 54 -3.01 14.59 2.97
C THR A 54 -2.76 13.07 2.95
N HIS A 55 -2.27 12.53 1.84
CA HIS A 55 -1.99 11.09 1.73
C HIS A 55 -0.88 10.66 2.71
N LYS A 56 0.22 11.42 2.75
CA LYS A 56 1.34 11.16 3.67
C LYS A 56 0.89 11.18 5.13
N ARG A 57 0.19 12.23 5.55
CA ARG A 57 -0.35 12.35 6.92
C ARG A 57 -1.26 11.19 7.27
N ASN A 58 -2.21 10.85 6.41
CA ASN A 58 -3.21 9.82 6.70
C ASN A 58 -2.57 8.42 6.73
N LEU A 59 -1.66 8.10 5.80
CA LEU A 59 -0.98 6.81 5.76
C LEU A 59 -0.03 6.65 6.95
N THR A 60 0.71 7.71 7.32
CA THR A 60 1.59 7.72 8.49
C THR A 60 0.79 7.50 9.78
N ALA A 61 -0.33 8.22 9.94
CA ALA A 61 -1.18 8.06 11.12
C ALA A 61 -1.80 6.66 11.19
N MET A 62 -2.29 6.13 10.08
CA MET A 62 -2.91 4.81 10.01
C MET A 62 -1.91 3.70 10.34
N PHE A 63 -0.71 3.75 9.79
CA PHE A 63 0.31 2.75 10.07
C PHE A 63 0.84 2.85 11.51
N GLY A 64 1.03 4.08 12.02
CA GLY A 64 1.42 4.31 13.42
C GLY A 64 0.41 3.76 14.42
N ASP A 65 -0.88 4.03 14.21
CA ASP A 65 -1.98 3.50 15.05
C ASP A 65 -2.04 1.95 14.97
N PHE A 66 -1.90 1.39 13.77
CA PHE A 66 -1.84 -0.06 13.59
C PHE A 66 -0.68 -0.70 14.35
N LEU A 67 0.53 -0.13 14.26
CA LEU A 67 1.68 -0.61 15.01
C LEU A 67 1.46 -0.51 16.52
N GLN A 68 0.94 0.61 17.01
CA GLN A 68 0.66 0.79 18.44
C GLN A 68 -0.34 -0.27 18.93
N LYS A 69 -1.41 -0.50 18.17
CA LYS A 69 -2.46 -1.47 18.54
C LYS A 69 -1.97 -2.91 18.55
N TYR A 70 -1.09 -3.29 17.60
CA TYR A 70 -0.73 -4.68 17.37
C TYR A 70 0.73 -5.03 17.69
N SER A 71 1.51 -4.16 18.31
CA SER A 71 2.94 -4.38 18.61
C SER A 71 3.22 -5.72 19.28
N ALA A 72 2.45 -6.10 20.29
CA ALA A 72 2.59 -7.38 21.02
C ALA A 72 2.25 -8.62 20.18
N ARG A 73 1.59 -8.43 19.04
CA ARG A 73 1.19 -9.50 18.10
C ARG A 73 2.03 -9.52 16.84
N CYS A 74 3.03 -8.65 16.71
CA CYS A 74 3.98 -8.67 15.62
C CYS A 74 5.03 -9.77 15.81
N PHE A 75 5.48 -10.36 14.71
CA PHE A 75 6.52 -11.39 14.71
C PHE A 75 7.90 -10.81 15.08
N ALA A 76 8.13 -9.55 14.73
CA ALA A 76 9.37 -8.83 15.01
C ALA A 76 9.04 -7.46 15.62
N GLU A 77 9.99 -6.89 16.38
CA GLU A 77 9.87 -5.58 17.01
C GLU A 77 9.51 -4.47 16.01
N LYS A 78 10.13 -4.51 14.81
CA LYS A 78 9.79 -3.64 13.69
C LYS A 78 9.01 -4.42 12.65
N LEU A 79 7.72 -4.11 12.49
CA LEU A 79 6.88 -4.68 11.44
C LEU A 79 7.27 -4.05 10.09
N PRO A 80 7.69 -4.85 9.08
CA PRO A 80 7.92 -4.31 7.74
C PRO A 80 6.65 -3.72 7.14
N MET A 81 6.72 -2.46 6.70
CA MET A 81 5.71 -1.84 5.85
C MET A 81 6.18 -1.90 4.40
N ILE A 82 5.41 -2.50 3.50
CA ILE A 82 5.76 -2.64 2.10
C ILE A 82 4.61 -2.10 1.26
N ALA A 83 4.88 -1.11 0.42
CA ALA A 83 3.89 -0.55 -0.48
C ALA A 83 4.31 -0.71 -1.94
N GLY A 84 3.35 -0.73 -2.85
CA GLY A 84 3.60 -0.79 -4.29
C GLY A 84 3.05 0.40 -5.05
N GLY A 85 3.61 0.62 -6.23
CA GLY A 85 3.16 1.65 -7.17
C GLY A 85 1.87 1.27 -7.90
N PHE A 86 1.34 2.19 -8.67
CA PHE A 86 0.14 1.99 -9.48
C PHE A 86 0.44 1.21 -10.77
N CYS A 87 -0.60 0.72 -11.41
CA CYS A 87 -0.51 0.16 -12.75
C CYS A 87 0.02 1.22 -13.73
N ASP A 88 0.92 0.82 -14.64
CA ASP A 88 1.56 1.73 -15.62
C ASP A 88 0.53 2.49 -16.46
N GLU A 89 -0.58 1.86 -16.84
CA GLU A 89 -1.60 2.51 -17.65
C GLU A 89 -2.31 3.61 -16.88
N TRP A 90 -2.73 3.33 -15.65
CA TRP A 90 -3.30 4.34 -14.75
C TRP A 90 -2.34 5.48 -14.45
N TYR A 91 -1.09 5.14 -14.11
CA TYR A 91 -0.06 6.11 -13.82
C TYR A 91 0.16 7.10 -14.98
N ARG A 92 0.22 6.61 -16.22
CA ARG A 92 0.42 7.47 -17.41
C ARG A 92 -0.75 8.42 -17.65
N LYS A 93 -1.98 7.97 -17.40
CA LYS A 93 -3.19 8.78 -17.57
C LYS A 93 -3.28 9.89 -16.52
N ASN A 94 -2.80 9.64 -15.31
CA ASN A 94 -2.92 10.53 -14.16
C ASN A 94 -1.53 10.94 -13.63
N LYS A 95 -0.53 11.10 -14.49
CA LYS A 95 0.88 11.16 -14.09
C LYS A 95 1.17 12.18 -13.00
N THR A 96 0.75 13.42 -13.19
CA THR A 96 1.06 14.55 -12.28
C THR A 96 0.52 14.30 -10.86
N GLN A 97 -0.71 13.84 -10.77
CA GLN A 97 -1.38 13.55 -9.49
C GLN A 97 -0.83 12.25 -8.87
N SER A 98 -0.53 11.25 -9.71
CA SER A 98 0.09 10.00 -9.27
C SER A 98 1.49 10.20 -8.71
N ASP A 99 2.30 11.09 -9.30
CA ASP A 99 3.63 11.41 -8.79
C ASP A 99 3.56 11.91 -7.33
N ALA A 100 2.62 12.80 -7.02
CA ALA A 100 2.43 13.34 -5.67
C ALA A 100 2.01 12.25 -4.66
N VAL A 101 1.04 11.40 -5.02
CA VAL A 101 0.56 10.33 -4.15
C VAL A 101 1.63 9.25 -3.96
N LEU A 102 2.30 8.83 -5.03
CA LEU A 102 3.35 7.82 -4.96
C LEU A 102 4.58 8.31 -4.18
N GLN A 103 4.92 9.60 -4.28
CA GLN A 103 5.95 10.20 -3.44
C GLN A 103 5.58 10.11 -1.95
N ALA A 104 4.34 10.45 -1.60
CA ALA A 104 3.85 10.34 -0.23
C ALA A 104 3.92 8.90 0.30
N ILE A 105 3.51 7.91 -0.52
CA ILE A 105 3.58 6.48 -0.16
C ILE A 105 5.05 6.07 0.04
N ARG A 106 5.93 6.40 -0.89
CA ARG A 106 7.36 6.04 -0.84
C ARG A 106 8.03 6.58 0.42
N GLU A 107 7.91 7.88 0.66
CA GLU A 107 8.50 8.51 1.84
C GLU A 107 7.92 7.97 3.16
N THR A 108 6.62 7.64 3.17
CA THR A 108 6.00 7.03 4.35
C THR A 108 6.62 5.65 4.63
N VAL A 109 6.68 4.74 3.66
CA VAL A 109 7.25 3.40 3.90
C VAL A 109 8.72 3.47 4.29
N GLU A 110 9.49 4.37 3.70
CA GLU A 110 10.89 4.62 4.04
C GLU A 110 11.05 5.10 5.48
N SER A 111 10.19 6.01 5.96
CA SER A 111 10.22 6.53 7.34
C SER A 111 9.98 5.44 8.38
N PHE A 112 9.28 4.37 8.03
CA PHE A 112 9.07 3.19 8.87
C PHE A 112 10.10 2.07 8.63
N GLY A 113 11.16 2.32 7.84
CA GLY A 113 12.17 1.33 7.49
C GLY A 113 11.62 0.19 6.62
N GLY A 114 10.59 0.49 5.86
CA GLY A 114 9.95 -0.40 4.91
C GLY A 114 10.55 -0.36 3.51
N ALA A 115 9.80 -0.84 2.51
CA ALA A 115 10.23 -0.83 1.12
C ALA A 115 9.09 -0.46 0.17
N PHE A 116 9.45 0.19 -0.93
CA PHE A 116 8.55 0.46 -2.04
C PHE A 116 8.81 -0.51 -3.18
N VAL A 117 7.75 -1.09 -3.73
CA VAL A 117 7.78 -2.08 -4.82
C VAL A 117 7.43 -1.40 -6.13
N GLU A 118 8.37 -1.40 -7.06
CA GLU A 118 8.16 -0.86 -8.41
C GLU A 118 7.22 -1.75 -9.22
N THR A 119 6.32 -1.09 -9.96
CA THR A 119 5.30 -1.76 -10.80
C THR A 119 5.57 -1.65 -12.29
N LYS A 120 6.68 -1.02 -12.68
CA LYS A 120 7.08 -0.85 -14.08
C LYS A 120 7.02 -2.17 -14.84
N GLY A 121 6.37 -2.13 -16.01
CA GLY A 121 6.22 -3.26 -16.91
C GLY A 121 5.10 -4.24 -16.54
N LEU A 122 4.30 -3.94 -15.50
CA LEU A 122 3.12 -4.72 -15.15
C LEU A 122 1.89 -4.17 -15.90
N LEU A 123 1.16 -5.06 -16.54
CA LEU A 123 0.02 -4.72 -17.40
C LEU A 123 -1.28 -4.64 -16.60
N SER A 124 -2.16 -3.73 -17.02
CA SER A 124 -3.55 -3.67 -16.57
C SER A 124 -4.41 -4.77 -17.18
N ASN A 125 -5.62 -4.95 -16.65
CA ASN A 125 -6.64 -5.77 -17.28
C ASN A 125 -7.00 -5.23 -18.67
N ASN A 126 -7.11 -3.91 -18.84
CA ASN A 126 -7.38 -3.30 -20.13
C ASN A 126 -6.30 -3.61 -21.16
N GLN A 127 -5.02 -3.45 -20.82
CA GLN A 127 -3.90 -3.78 -21.71
C GLN A 127 -3.87 -5.25 -22.12
N LYS A 128 -4.38 -6.14 -21.25
CA LYS A 128 -4.41 -7.58 -21.51
C LYS A 128 -5.62 -8.03 -22.31
N THR A 129 -6.80 -7.47 -22.05
CA THR A 129 -8.08 -7.98 -22.56
C THR A 129 -8.95 -6.94 -23.29
N GLY A 130 -8.59 -5.65 -23.24
CA GLY A 130 -9.39 -4.58 -23.83
C GLY A 130 -10.70 -4.28 -23.09
N ASN A 131 -10.81 -4.65 -21.79
CA ASN A 131 -12.05 -4.55 -21.03
C ASN A 131 -12.31 -3.16 -20.39
N GLY A 132 -11.42 -2.18 -20.61
CA GLY A 132 -11.54 -0.82 -20.08
C GLY A 132 -11.05 -0.65 -18.64
N ASP A 133 -10.66 -1.71 -17.94
CA ASP A 133 -10.10 -1.65 -16.59
C ASP A 133 -8.60 -1.32 -16.63
N ASP A 134 -8.29 -0.06 -16.60
CA ASP A 134 -6.92 0.49 -16.67
C ASP A 134 -6.26 0.70 -15.30
N ILE A 135 -7.00 0.44 -14.23
CA ILE A 135 -6.56 0.62 -12.84
C ILE A 135 -5.95 -0.67 -12.29
N HIS A 136 -6.64 -1.78 -12.47
CA HIS A 136 -6.25 -3.03 -11.84
C HIS A 136 -5.30 -3.85 -12.72
N PHE A 137 -4.32 -4.47 -12.08
CA PHE A 137 -3.38 -5.35 -12.77
C PHE A 137 -4.07 -6.61 -13.31
N CYS A 138 -3.66 -7.06 -14.49
CA CYS A 138 -4.05 -8.36 -14.98
C CYS A 138 -3.47 -9.48 -14.10
N ARG A 139 -4.03 -10.68 -14.21
CA ARG A 139 -3.69 -11.83 -13.36
C ARG A 139 -2.20 -12.14 -13.36
N GLU A 140 -1.57 -12.17 -14.52
CA GLU A 140 -0.14 -12.45 -14.65
C GLU A 140 0.72 -11.39 -13.95
N SER A 141 0.33 -10.13 -14.11
CA SER A 141 0.99 -9.00 -13.44
C SER A 141 0.82 -9.06 -11.91
N LEU A 142 -0.34 -9.50 -11.40
CA LEU A 142 -0.55 -9.72 -9.97
C LEU A 142 0.39 -10.78 -9.39
N HIS A 143 0.65 -11.87 -10.13
CA HIS A 143 1.62 -12.89 -9.70
C HIS A 143 3.05 -12.31 -9.62
N ILE A 144 3.44 -11.52 -10.63
CA ILE A 144 4.76 -10.87 -10.63
C ILE A 144 4.84 -9.84 -9.49
N LEU A 145 3.79 -9.05 -9.28
CA LEU A 145 3.71 -8.07 -8.21
C LEU A 145 3.85 -8.74 -6.84
N GLY A 146 3.09 -9.82 -6.60
CA GLY A 146 3.19 -10.61 -5.36
C GLY A 146 4.60 -11.13 -5.11
N LYS A 147 5.30 -11.60 -6.16
CA LYS A 147 6.70 -12.01 -6.06
C LYS A 147 7.61 -10.84 -5.69
N ARG A 148 7.43 -9.66 -6.29
CA ARG A 148 8.20 -8.44 -5.95
C ARG A 148 7.99 -8.03 -4.49
N TYR A 149 6.76 -8.07 -3.99
CA TYR A 149 6.47 -7.82 -2.56
C TYR A 149 7.18 -8.82 -1.65
N PHE A 150 7.16 -10.09 -2.01
CA PHE A 150 7.86 -11.13 -1.23
C PHE A 150 9.39 -10.96 -1.23
N GLU A 151 9.99 -10.58 -2.36
CA GLU A 151 11.43 -10.28 -2.42
C GLU A 151 11.79 -9.05 -1.56
N ALA A 152 10.96 -8.00 -1.60
CA ALA A 152 11.12 -6.83 -0.73
C ALA A 152 11.05 -7.22 0.77
N PHE A 153 10.08 -8.05 1.14
CA PHE A 153 9.96 -8.59 2.49
C PHE A 153 11.21 -9.36 2.93
N LYS A 154 11.73 -10.23 2.06
CA LYS A 154 12.97 -11.00 2.35
C LYS A 154 14.18 -10.08 2.50
N ALA A 155 14.29 -9.05 1.67
CA ALA A 155 15.41 -8.11 1.73
C ALA A 155 15.43 -7.34 3.07
N ILE A 156 14.27 -6.82 3.52
CA ILE A 156 14.15 -6.14 4.82
C ILE A 156 14.56 -7.08 5.97
N ARG A 157 14.21 -8.36 5.89
CA ARG A 157 14.53 -9.32 6.96
C ARG A 157 15.99 -9.78 6.97
N LYS A 158 16.69 -9.76 5.83
CA LYS A 158 18.11 -10.12 5.74
C LYS A 158 19.04 -8.99 6.16
N GLY A 159 18.60 -7.74 6.07
CA GLY A 159 19.37 -6.57 6.50
C GLY A 159 19.35 -6.31 8.01
N LYS A 160 18.75 -7.22 8.76
CA LYS A 160 18.77 -7.29 10.23
C LYS A 160 19.59 -8.50 10.67
#